data_bb469523fcffa59235c952f95ef6649b
#
_entry.id   bb469523fcffa59235c952f95ef6649b
#
_cell.length_a   1.000
_cell.length_b   1.000
_cell.length_c   1.000
_cell.angle_alpha   90.00
_cell.angle_beta   90.00
_cell.angle_gamma   90.00
#
_symmetry.space_group_name_H-M   'P 1'
#
loop_
_entity.id
_entity.type
_entity.pdbx_description
1 polymer ?
#
loop_
_entity_poly.entity_id
_entity_poly.type
_entity_poly.pdbx_seq_one_letter_code
_entity_poly.pdbx_strand_id
1 'polypeptide(L)'
;DIHPTAVIKGFHLASEQARGEVDAIAETVSPEDRDTLIKVAETSMTGKSSELNKELLAELIVDTVAGVTVEADDGSYVVDLEFVNIETQTGQAAAQSELLNGAVIDKDPVHDDMPADVEDATVLLLNEPIEVESADVDTQVNIESPDQLQMFLDQEEKQLREKVDQITDVGANVVFCQKGIDDLAQHYLAKEGILAVRRTKKSDLSFLKNVLGAPIVTDLDSLTAEDLAVGSIERDEEEGLFYVEGDDAHGVTLLLYGTTDHVVDELERGINDAIDVVATTVSDGRTLPGGGAVEVEIARRLRDYADSVEGREQLAVEAFADSLELIPRVLAENAGLDSIDLLVDLRAAHEAGDANAGLNVFSGEVEDTAEAGVVETAQAKEQAISSAAEAANLVLKIDDISSAGDLSTAGDGDEGGAPGGGMGGMGGMGGAM
;
A
#
# COMPACT_ATOMS: atom_id res chain seq x y z
N ASP A 1 44.40 -9.02 -2.66
CA ASP A 1 43.22 -9.87 -2.40
C ASP A 1 42.90 -9.82 -0.91
N ILE A 2 41.66 -9.44 -0.58
CA ILE A 2 41.14 -9.42 0.80
C ILE A 2 40.24 -10.63 0.95
N HIS A 3 40.39 -11.35 2.09
CA HIS A 3 39.55 -12.52 2.35
C HIS A 3 38.08 -12.09 2.59
N PRO A 4 37.06 -12.77 2.03
CA PRO A 4 35.64 -12.38 2.20
C PRO A 4 35.22 -12.14 3.65
N THR A 5 35.74 -12.94 4.60
CA THR A 5 35.43 -12.76 6.03
C THR A 5 35.86 -11.38 6.57
N ALA A 6 36.99 -10.83 6.12
CA ALA A 6 37.42 -9.51 6.54
C ALA A 6 36.54 -8.41 5.91
N VAL A 7 36.10 -8.61 4.66
CA VAL A 7 35.18 -7.69 3.99
C VAL A 7 33.82 -7.68 4.70
N ILE A 8 33.24 -8.88 4.99
CA ILE A 8 31.99 -9.02 5.72
C ILE A 8 32.03 -8.32 7.09
N LYS A 9 33.14 -8.52 7.82
CA LYS A 9 33.33 -7.87 9.12
C LYS A 9 33.44 -6.35 8.97
N GLY A 10 34.17 -5.86 7.98
CA GLY A 10 34.29 -4.42 7.71
C GLY A 10 32.95 -3.80 7.30
N PHE A 11 32.13 -4.47 6.46
CA PHE A 11 30.78 -4.00 6.10
C PHE A 11 29.83 -3.99 7.29
N HIS A 12 29.94 -4.97 8.21
CA HIS A 12 29.17 -4.95 9.44
C HIS A 12 29.51 -3.74 10.31
N LEU A 13 30.80 -3.48 10.54
CA LEU A 13 31.28 -2.31 11.29
C LEU A 13 30.83 -0.99 10.63
N ALA A 14 30.97 -0.90 9.31
CA ALA A 14 30.51 0.28 8.55
C ALA A 14 29.01 0.52 8.65
N SER A 15 28.22 -0.53 8.54
CA SER A 15 26.75 -0.43 8.63
C SER A 15 26.30 -0.02 10.04
N GLU A 16 26.88 -0.58 11.10
CA GLU A 16 26.58 -0.17 12.48
C GLU A 16 26.95 1.31 12.72
N GLN A 17 28.16 1.71 12.30
CA GLN A 17 28.59 3.10 12.44
C GLN A 17 27.71 4.04 11.61
N ALA A 18 27.41 3.70 10.36
CA ALA A 18 26.56 4.51 9.48
C ALA A 18 25.16 4.76 10.08
N ARG A 19 24.54 3.74 10.68
CA ARG A 19 23.26 3.90 11.37
C ARG A 19 23.37 4.83 12.58
N GLY A 20 24.41 4.72 13.38
CA GLY A 20 24.66 5.67 14.48
C GLY A 20 24.89 7.10 13.99
N GLU A 21 25.45 7.28 12.78
CA GLU A 21 25.59 8.61 12.17
C GLU A 21 24.26 9.15 11.63
N VAL A 22 23.35 8.29 11.14
CA VAL A 22 21.98 8.70 10.81
C VAL A 22 21.30 9.32 12.01
N ASP A 23 21.34 8.66 13.18
CA ASP A 23 20.81 9.20 14.44
C ASP A 23 21.42 10.56 14.81
N ALA A 24 22.72 10.74 14.57
CA ALA A 24 23.44 11.95 14.92
C ALA A 24 23.16 13.14 13.96
N ILE A 25 22.72 12.86 12.72
CA ILE A 25 22.38 13.87 11.69
C ILE A 25 20.90 14.21 11.75
N ALA A 26 20.04 13.25 12.14
CA ALA A 26 18.61 13.40 12.10
C ALA A 26 18.09 14.55 12.97
N GLU A 27 17.09 15.25 12.42
CA GLU A 27 16.32 16.28 13.12
C GLU A 27 15.00 15.71 13.62
N THR A 28 14.58 16.16 14.80
CA THR A 28 13.29 15.70 15.37
C THR A 28 12.14 16.42 14.70
N VAL A 29 11.12 15.67 14.33
CA VAL A 29 9.84 16.19 13.79
C VAL A 29 8.68 15.67 14.60
N SER A 30 7.64 16.49 14.81
CA SER A 30 6.38 16.08 15.45
C SER A 30 5.23 16.09 14.44
N PRO A 31 4.10 15.41 14.72
CA PRO A 31 2.90 15.49 13.89
C PRO A 31 2.36 16.91 13.70
N GLU A 32 2.68 17.82 14.62
CA GLU A 32 2.26 19.23 14.60
C GLU A 32 3.12 20.08 13.64
N ASP A 33 4.31 19.58 13.27
CA ASP A 33 5.18 20.26 12.30
C ASP A 33 4.75 19.98 10.86
N ARG A 34 3.57 20.53 10.53
CA ARG A 34 2.91 20.35 9.25
C ARG A 34 3.79 20.77 8.07
N ASP A 35 4.56 21.84 8.22
CA ASP A 35 5.41 22.36 7.15
C ASP A 35 6.52 21.39 6.77
N THR A 36 7.17 20.75 7.76
CA THR A 36 8.19 19.73 7.51
C THR A 36 7.58 18.48 6.90
N LEU A 37 6.41 18.03 7.38
CA LEU A 37 5.74 16.85 6.83
C LEU A 37 5.27 17.07 5.37
N ILE A 38 4.83 18.26 5.01
CA ILE A 38 4.54 18.62 3.60
C ILE A 38 5.79 18.50 2.74
N LYS A 39 6.94 19.00 3.20
CA LYS A 39 8.21 18.84 2.46
C LYS A 39 8.60 17.37 2.28
N VAL A 40 8.37 16.52 3.28
CA VAL A 40 8.58 15.06 3.18
C VAL A 40 7.68 14.45 2.12
N ALA A 41 6.38 14.79 2.12
CA ALA A 41 5.43 14.33 1.11
C ALA A 41 5.83 14.79 -0.29
N GLU A 42 6.16 16.07 -0.46
CA GLU A 42 6.62 16.64 -1.72
C GLU A 42 7.89 15.95 -2.26
N THR A 43 8.85 15.69 -1.39
CA THR A 43 10.09 14.99 -1.77
C THR A 43 9.78 13.58 -2.28
N SER A 44 8.89 12.85 -1.61
CA SER A 44 8.52 11.47 -2.00
C SER A 44 7.76 11.40 -3.33
N MET A 45 7.07 12.47 -3.72
CA MET A 45 6.35 12.59 -5.00
C MET A 45 7.20 13.14 -6.15
N THR A 46 8.42 13.60 -5.90
CA THR A 46 9.29 14.19 -6.93
C THR A 46 9.63 13.18 -8.03
N GLY A 47 9.55 13.58 -9.28
CA GLY A 47 9.81 12.73 -10.45
C GLY A 47 8.63 11.81 -10.82
N LYS A 48 7.47 11.95 -10.16
CA LYS A 48 6.23 11.25 -10.50
C LYS A 48 5.26 12.20 -11.21
N SER A 49 4.22 11.67 -11.89
CA SER A 49 3.25 12.49 -12.66
C SER A 49 2.38 13.43 -11.81
N SER A 50 2.50 13.38 -10.50
CA SER A 50 1.79 14.24 -9.55
C SER A 50 2.37 15.66 -9.42
N GLU A 51 3.42 16.01 -10.17
CA GLU A 51 4.10 17.32 -10.05
C GLU A 51 3.19 18.54 -10.27
N LEU A 52 2.17 18.45 -11.14
CA LEU A 52 1.29 19.57 -11.46
C LEU A 52 0.42 20.07 -10.29
N ASN A 53 0.19 19.22 -9.27
CA ASN A 53 -0.63 19.56 -8.09
C ASN A 53 0.07 19.12 -6.79
N LYS A 54 1.40 19.06 -6.83
CA LYS A 54 2.25 18.49 -5.78
C LYS A 54 1.98 19.11 -4.40
N GLU A 55 1.87 20.44 -4.32
CA GLU A 55 1.62 21.16 -3.06
C GLU A 55 0.26 20.78 -2.46
N LEU A 56 -0.83 20.82 -3.25
CA LEU A 56 -2.16 20.43 -2.80
C LEU A 56 -2.20 18.97 -2.35
N LEU A 57 -1.62 18.06 -3.13
CA LEU A 57 -1.59 16.64 -2.80
C LEU A 57 -0.76 16.36 -1.54
N ALA A 58 0.34 17.06 -1.35
CA ALA A 58 1.15 16.96 -0.13
C ALA A 58 0.37 17.41 1.11
N GLU A 59 -0.41 18.49 1.01
CA GLU A 59 -1.30 18.93 2.08
C GLU A 59 -2.35 17.87 2.41
N LEU A 60 -3.01 17.31 1.40
CA LEU A 60 -4.01 16.24 1.59
C LEU A 60 -3.40 14.99 2.23
N ILE A 61 -2.18 14.59 1.82
CA ILE A 61 -1.47 13.45 2.41
C ILE A 61 -1.19 13.67 3.89
N VAL A 62 -0.69 14.87 4.24
CA VAL A 62 -0.39 15.20 5.65
C VAL A 62 -1.67 15.23 6.47
N ASP A 63 -2.75 15.81 5.96
CA ASP A 63 -4.04 15.83 6.63
C ASP A 63 -4.64 14.42 6.78
N THR A 64 -4.46 13.55 5.77
CA THR A 64 -4.85 12.14 5.83
C THR A 64 -4.13 11.41 6.97
N VAL A 65 -2.81 11.56 7.05
CA VAL A 65 -2.00 10.92 8.11
C VAL A 65 -2.34 11.50 9.47
N ALA A 66 -2.53 12.82 9.58
CA ALA A 66 -2.93 13.47 10.82
C ALA A 66 -4.29 12.97 11.34
N GLY A 67 -5.25 12.72 10.42
CA GLY A 67 -6.58 12.22 10.76
C GLY A 67 -6.60 10.82 11.40
N VAL A 68 -5.54 10.03 11.21
CA VAL A 68 -5.41 8.65 11.73
C VAL A 68 -4.22 8.47 12.68
N THR A 69 -3.62 9.58 13.13
CA THR A 69 -2.51 9.58 14.08
C THR A 69 -3.04 9.64 15.50
N VAL A 70 -2.57 8.77 16.37
CA VAL A 70 -2.93 8.71 17.79
C VAL A 70 -1.65 8.80 18.64
N GLU A 71 -1.69 9.61 19.70
CA GLU A 71 -0.64 9.67 20.70
C GLU A 71 -0.80 8.47 21.67
N ALA A 72 0.24 7.68 21.81
CA ALA A 72 0.29 6.56 22.76
C ALA A 72 0.63 7.03 24.19
N ASP A 73 0.37 6.18 25.19
CA ASP A 73 0.60 6.49 26.61
C ASP A 73 2.06 6.85 26.96
N ASP A 74 3.02 6.44 26.15
CA ASP A 74 4.45 6.74 26.30
C ASP A 74 4.89 8.03 25.61
N GLY A 75 3.96 8.74 24.95
CA GLY A 75 4.21 9.97 24.21
C GLY A 75 4.76 9.74 22.77
N SER A 76 4.80 8.49 22.31
CA SER A 76 5.06 8.17 20.89
C SER A 76 3.79 8.34 20.05
N TYR A 77 3.95 8.50 18.74
CA TYR A 77 2.83 8.58 17.83
C TYR A 77 2.70 7.29 17.02
N VAL A 78 1.46 6.82 16.92
CA VAL A 78 1.10 5.64 16.12
C VAL A 78 0.18 6.09 15.00
N VAL A 79 0.53 5.75 13.78
CA VAL A 79 -0.29 5.98 12.59
C VAL A 79 -0.89 4.65 12.16
N ASP A 80 -2.21 4.54 12.19
CA ASP A 80 -2.91 3.33 11.78
C ASP A 80 -3.53 3.52 10.38
N LEU A 81 -2.82 3.07 9.36
CA LEU A 81 -3.24 3.19 7.97
C LEU A 81 -4.43 2.27 7.60
N GLU A 82 -4.86 1.35 8.48
CA GLU A 82 -6.10 0.60 8.28
C GLU A 82 -7.36 1.49 8.34
N PHE A 83 -7.22 2.70 8.89
CA PHE A 83 -8.26 3.74 8.92
C PHE A 83 -8.15 4.76 7.77
N VAL A 84 -7.30 4.51 6.78
CA VAL A 84 -7.21 5.30 5.54
C VAL A 84 -7.75 4.49 4.38
N ASN A 85 -8.64 5.08 3.60
CA ASN A 85 -9.06 4.55 2.31
C ASN A 85 -8.70 5.54 1.20
N ILE A 86 -8.42 5.02 0.01
CA ILE A 86 -8.23 5.82 -1.19
C ILE A 86 -9.26 5.35 -2.21
N GLU A 87 -10.13 6.27 -2.61
CA GLU A 87 -11.08 6.06 -3.71
C GLU A 87 -10.70 6.95 -4.90
N THR A 88 -10.96 6.46 -6.08
CA THR A 88 -10.52 7.11 -7.30
C THR A 88 -11.69 7.33 -8.26
N GLN A 89 -11.75 8.54 -8.85
CA GLN A 89 -12.76 8.90 -9.84
C GLN A 89 -12.13 9.53 -11.08
N THR A 90 -12.66 9.21 -12.25
CA THR A 90 -12.19 9.75 -13.53
C THR A 90 -13.13 10.84 -14.06
N GLY A 91 -12.57 11.74 -14.87
CA GLY A 91 -13.33 12.79 -15.55
C GLY A 91 -13.17 14.18 -14.96
N GLN A 92 -12.52 14.31 -13.81
CA GLN A 92 -12.23 15.60 -13.16
C GLN A 92 -10.71 15.85 -13.08
N ALA A 93 -10.31 17.07 -12.69
CA ALA A 93 -8.91 17.42 -12.52
C ALA A 93 -8.41 16.97 -11.14
N ALA A 94 -7.13 16.56 -11.04
CA ALA A 94 -6.50 16.19 -9.76
C ALA A 94 -6.57 17.28 -8.68
N ALA A 95 -6.71 18.55 -9.07
CA ALA A 95 -6.92 19.68 -8.15
C ALA A 95 -8.29 19.64 -7.41
N GLN A 96 -9.19 18.77 -7.80
CA GLN A 96 -10.48 18.57 -7.13
C GLN A 96 -10.44 17.42 -6.11
N SER A 97 -9.30 16.75 -5.99
CA SER A 97 -9.10 15.73 -4.95
C SER A 97 -9.29 16.33 -3.56
N GLU A 98 -9.93 15.55 -2.69
CA GLU A 98 -10.31 16.01 -1.35
C GLU A 98 -10.20 14.90 -0.31
N LEU A 99 -10.08 15.31 0.96
CA LEU A 99 -10.09 14.43 2.11
C LEU A 99 -11.48 14.49 2.77
N LEU A 100 -12.07 13.33 2.95
CA LEU A 100 -13.41 13.15 3.52
C LEU A 100 -13.31 12.33 4.82
N ASN A 101 -14.08 12.72 5.82
CA ASN A 101 -14.24 11.89 7.00
C ASN A 101 -15.18 10.71 6.67
N GLY A 102 -14.87 9.52 7.19
CA GLY A 102 -15.66 8.33 6.93
C GLY A 102 -15.29 7.59 5.64
N ALA A 103 -16.21 6.80 5.13
CA ALA A 103 -16.03 5.96 3.95
C ALA A 103 -16.77 6.51 2.72
N VAL A 104 -16.13 6.38 1.57
CA VAL A 104 -16.76 6.61 0.27
C VAL A 104 -16.90 5.26 -0.44
N ILE A 105 -18.11 4.95 -0.93
CA ILE A 105 -18.44 3.67 -1.57
C ILE A 105 -19.00 3.92 -2.98
N ASP A 106 -18.25 3.50 -3.99
CA ASP A 106 -18.64 3.55 -5.40
C ASP A 106 -19.55 2.36 -5.73
N LYS A 107 -20.84 2.51 -5.44
CA LYS A 107 -21.89 1.52 -5.69
C LYS A 107 -23.25 2.17 -5.85
N ASP A 108 -24.13 1.48 -6.56
CA ASP A 108 -25.55 1.84 -6.66
C ASP A 108 -26.41 1.08 -5.65
N PRO A 109 -27.54 1.65 -5.19
CA PRO A 109 -28.56 0.92 -4.46
C PRO A 109 -29.13 -0.19 -5.36
N VAL A 110 -29.55 -1.29 -4.77
CA VAL A 110 -30.04 -2.44 -5.56
C VAL A 110 -31.44 -2.22 -6.15
N HIS A 111 -32.16 -1.17 -5.73
CA HIS A 111 -33.48 -0.84 -6.22
C HIS A 111 -33.70 0.68 -6.20
N ASP A 112 -34.34 1.22 -7.27
CA ASP A 112 -34.55 2.68 -7.43
C ASP A 112 -35.49 3.31 -6.38
N ASP A 113 -36.37 2.53 -5.74
CA ASP A 113 -37.28 2.99 -4.70
C ASP A 113 -36.64 3.05 -3.30
N MET A 114 -35.34 2.72 -3.16
CA MET A 114 -34.64 2.80 -1.90
C MET A 114 -34.28 4.26 -1.55
N PRO A 115 -34.19 4.60 -0.24
CA PRO A 115 -33.75 5.94 0.18
C PRO A 115 -32.31 6.22 -0.30
N ALA A 116 -32.05 7.45 -0.72
CA ALA A 116 -30.70 7.90 -1.07
C ALA A 116 -29.93 8.33 0.19
N ASP A 117 -30.63 9.02 1.13
CA ASP A 117 -30.06 9.58 2.34
C ASP A 117 -30.71 8.95 3.57
N VAL A 118 -29.90 8.59 4.57
CA VAL A 118 -30.33 8.03 5.85
C VAL A 118 -29.53 8.68 6.98
N GLU A 119 -30.11 9.68 7.65
CA GLU A 119 -29.44 10.45 8.73
C GLU A 119 -29.20 9.60 10.01
N ASP A 120 -30.20 8.80 10.39
CA ASP A 120 -30.12 7.88 11.55
C ASP A 120 -29.96 6.44 11.04
N ALA A 121 -28.83 6.17 10.36
CA ALA A 121 -28.58 4.86 9.76
C ALA A 121 -28.22 3.83 10.83
N THR A 122 -28.98 2.72 10.81
CA THR A 122 -28.64 1.49 11.54
C THR A 122 -28.13 0.48 10.53
N VAL A 123 -26.80 0.35 10.45
CA VAL A 123 -26.08 -0.28 9.34
C VAL A 123 -25.73 -1.72 9.66
N LEU A 124 -26.10 -2.63 8.77
CA LEU A 124 -25.65 -4.02 8.74
C LEU A 124 -24.54 -4.21 7.71
N LEU A 125 -23.38 -4.70 8.15
CA LEU A 125 -22.28 -5.15 7.30
C LEU A 125 -22.38 -6.66 7.12
N LEU A 126 -22.74 -7.13 5.91
CA LEU A 126 -23.12 -8.52 5.67
C LEU A 126 -22.15 -9.21 4.68
N ASN A 127 -21.60 -10.35 5.06
CA ASN A 127 -20.85 -11.25 4.18
C ASN A 127 -21.55 -12.59 3.96
N GLU A 128 -22.86 -12.57 3.86
CA GLU A 128 -23.71 -13.70 3.47
C GLU A 128 -24.60 -13.30 2.29
N PRO A 129 -24.89 -14.17 1.32
CA PRO A 129 -25.82 -13.86 0.23
C PRO A 129 -27.25 -13.82 0.73
N ILE A 130 -28.00 -12.79 0.31
CA ILE A 130 -29.45 -12.75 0.48
C ILE A 130 -30.08 -13.39 -0.76
N GLU A 131 -29.81 -14.66 -0.93
CA GLU A 131 -30.25 -15.48 -2.08
C GLU A 131 -30.86 -16.79 -1.56
N VAL A 132 -31.58 -17.47 -2.44
CA VAL A 132 -32.11 -18.82 -2.13
C VAL A 132 -30.92 -19.79 -2.02
N GLU A 133 -30.84 -20.52 -0.92
CA GLU A 133 -29.86 -21.57 -0.77
C GLU A 133 -30.22 -22.73 -1.71
N SER A 134 -29.50 -22.88 -2.80
CA SER A 134 -29.53 -24.11 -3.58
C SER A 134 -28.89 -25.21 -2.73
N ALA A 135 -29.67 -26.23 -2.37
CA ALA A 135 -29.14 -27.39 -1.72
C ALA A 135 -27.99 -27.97 -2.55
N ASP A 136 -26.81 -28.04 -1.96
CA ASP A 136 -25.56 -28.58 -2.54
C ASP A 136 -25.65 -30.13 -2.69
N VAL A 137 -26.77 -30.60 -3.23
CA VAL A 137 -26.99 -32.00 -3.55
C VAL A 137 -27.26 -32.09 -5.04
N ASP A 138 -26.47 -32.86 -5.73
CA ASP A 138 -26.71 -33.38 -7.11
C ASP A 138 -28.06 -34.13 -7.22
N THR A 139 -29.09 -33.67 -6.55
CA THR A 139 -30.44 -34.18 -6.62
C THR A 139 -31.15 -33.35 -7.67
N GLN A 140 -31.18 -33.84 -8.90
CA GLN A 140 -32.11 -33.34 -9.90
C GLN A 140 -33.52 -33.43 -9.31
N VAL A 141 -34.05 -32.29 -8.89
CA VAL A 141 -35.48 -32.21 -8.51
C VAL A 141 -36.27 -32.35 -9.80
N ASN A 142 -36.78 -33.52 -10.05
CA ASN A 142 -37.67 -33.75 -11.18
C ASN A 142 -39.03 -33.14 -10.84
N ILE A 143 -39.30 -31.94 -11.36
CA ILE A 143 -40.61 -31.28 -11.25
C ILE A 143 -41.51 -31.92 -12.29
N GLU A 144 -42.44 -32.80 -11.85
CA GLU A 144 -43.32 -33.58 -12.70
C GLU A 144 -44.71 -32.92 -12.89
N SER A 145 -45.02 -31.87 -12.11
CA SER A 145 -46.32 -31.20 -12.18
C SER A 145 -46.24 -29.68 -11.94
N PRO A 146 -47.18 -28.90 -12.51
CA PRO A 146 -47.27 -27.45 -12.23
C PRO A 146 -47.44 -27.13 -10.74
N ASP A 147 -48.16 -27.99 -10.00
CA ASP A 147 -48.36 -27.79 -8.55
C ASP A 147 -47.04 -27.93 -7.75
N GLN A 148 -46.16 -28.86 -8.16
CA GLN A 148 -44.82 -28.99 -7.55
C GLN A 148 -43.95 -27.78 -7.85
N LEU A 149 -44.00 -27.25 -9.07
CA LEU A 149 -43.27 -26.01 -9.41
C LEU A 149 -43.76 -24.84 -8.55
N GLN A 150 -45.07 -24.71 -8.37
CA GLN A 150 -45.66 -23.63 -7.55
C GLN A 150 -45.19 -23.76 -6.08
N MET A 151 -45.23 -24.97 -5.52
CA MET A 151 -44.77 -25.22 -4.15
C MET A 151 -43.28 -24.89 -3.99
N PHE A 152 -42.45 -25.16 -5.00
CA PHE A 152 -41.01 -24.82 -4.98
C PHE A 152 -40.80 -23.30 -4.99
N LEU A 153 -41.51 -22.58 -5.88
CA LEU A 153 -41.44 -21.10 -5.93
C LEU A 153 -41.93 -20.44 -4.64
N ASP A 154 -43.04 -20.96 -4.07
CA ASP A 154 -43.57 -20.49 -2.79
C ASP A 154 -42.58 -20.71 -1.64
N GLN A 155 -41.78 -21.82 -1.68
CA GLN A 155 -40.74 -22.09 -0.69
C GLN A 155 -39.54 -21.15 -0.86
N GLU A 156 -39.09 -20.89 -2.09
CA GLU A 156 -38.01 -19.93 -2.38
C GLU A 156 -38.41 -18.51 -1.93
N GLU A 157 -39.62 -18.05 -2.27
CA GLU A 157 -40.15 -16.77 -1.82
C GLU A 157 -40.16 -16.67 -0.29
N LYS A 158 -40.58 -17.73 0.37
CA LYS A 158 -40.65 -17.76 1.84
C LYS A 158 -39.26 -17.64 2.45
N GLN A 159 -38.22 -18.34 1.93
CA GLN A 159 -36.84 -18.26 2.41
C GLN A 159 -36.29 -16.82 2.27
N LEU A 160 -36.50 -16.19 1.12
CA LEU A 160 -36.04 -14.81 0.90
C LEU A 160 -36.74 -13.83 1.85
N ARG A 161 -38.05 -14.02 2.07
CA ARG A 161 -38.81 -13.19 3.02
C ARG A 161 -38.31 -13.37 4.45
N GLU A 162 -38.02 -14.61 4.89
CA GLU A 162 -37.46 -14.90 6.22
C GLU A 162 -36.11 -14.21 6.42
N LYS A 163 -35.22 -14.21 5.42
CA LYS A 163 -33.94 -13.48 5.48
C LYS A 163 -34.15 -11.94 5.60
N VAL A 164 -35.09 -11.38 4.87
CA VAL A 164 -35.43 -9.93 4.95
C VAL A 164 -36.08 -9.60 6.30
N ASP A 165 -36.99 -10.46 6.79
CA ASP A 165 -37.62 -10.30 8.10
C ASP A 165 -36.57 -10.31 9.23
N GLN A 166 -35.55 -11.17 9.18
CA GLN A 166 -34.43 -11.18 10.16
C GLN A 166 -33.70 -9.83 10.19
N ILE A 167 -33.41 -9.24 9.03
CA ILE A 167 -32.76 -7.94 8.92
C ILE A 167 -33.65 -6.81 9.48
N THR A 168 -34.94 -6.86 9.15
CA THR A 168 -35.93 -5.86 9.60
C THR A 168 -36.17 -5.94 11.11
N ASP A 169 -36.28 -7.16 11.65
CA ASP A 169 -36.60 -7.40 13.07
C ASP A 169 -35.50 -6.89 14.03
N VAL A 170 -34.24 -6.86 13.61
CA VAL A 170 -33.14 -6.27 14.39
C VAL A 170 -33.07 -4.75 14.26
N GLY A 171 -33.85 -4.16 13.31
CA GLY A 171 -33.94 -2.71 13.14
C GLY A 171 -32.92 -2.12 12.17
N ALA A 172 -32.28 -2.93 11.32
CA ALA A 172 -31.40 -2.42 10.28
C ALA A 172 -32.20 -1.67 9.21
N ASN A 173 -31.74 -0.45 8.86
CA ASN A 173 -32.32 0.34 7.78
C ASN A 173 -31.34 0.54 6.60
N VAL A 174 -30.07 0.08 6.76
CA VAL A 174 -29.05 0.07 5.72
C VAL A 174 -28.31 -1.27 5.74
N VAL A 175 -28.04 -1.83 4.55
CA VAL A 175 -27.32 -3.09 4.37
C VAL A 175 -26.23 -2.94 3.31
N PHE A 176 -24.95 -3.08 3.71
CA PHE A 176 -23.85 -3.28 2.79
C PHE A 176 -23.52 -4.77 2.70
N CYS A 177 -23.87 -5.41 1.59
CA CYS A 177 -23.68 -6.83 1.37
C CYS A 177 -22.49 -7.10 0.44
N GLN A 178 -21.53 -7.93 0.88
CA GLN A 178 -20.41 -8.38 0.04
C GLN A 178 -20.84 -9.33 -1.08
N LYS A 179 -21.93 -10.05 -0.85
CA LYS A 179 -22.46 -11.07 -1.76
C LYS A 179 -23.61 -10.55 -2.62
N GLY A 180 -24.26 -11.45 -3.33
CA GLY A 180 -25.45 -11.13 -4.11
C GLY A 180 -26.70 -10.93 -3.25
N ILE A 181 -27.66 -10.19 -3.80
CA ILE A 181 -29.01 -10.04 -3.25
C ILE A 181 -29.97 -10.41 -4.39
N ASP A 182 -30.82 -11.40 -4.16
CA ASP A 182 -31.84 -11.84 -5.12
C ASP A 182 -32.83 -10.70 -5.47
N ASP A 183 -33.29 -10.64 -6.70
CA ASP A 183 -34.14 -9.56 -7.18
C ASP A 183 -35.45 -9.44 -6.37
N LEU A 184 -35.99 -10.57 -5.90
CA LEU A 184 -37.18 -10.57 -5.04
C LEU A 184 -36.89 -10.03 -3.64
N ALA A 185 -35.70 -10.36 -3.08
CA ALA A 185 -35.24 -9.82 -1.81
C ALA A 185 -34.97 -8.31 -1.90
N GLN A 186 -34.40 -7.82 -3.02
CA GLN A 186 -34.23 -6.38 -3.28
C GLN A 186 -35.56 -5.63 -3.22
N HIS A 187 -36.64 -6.20 -3.85
CA HIS A 187 -37.97 -5.63 -3.80
C HIS A 187 -38.53 -5.61 -2.37
N TYR A 188 -38.32 -6.66 -1.58
CA TYR A 188 -38.81 -6.68 -0.18
C TYR A 188 -38.03 -5.67 0.69
N LEU A 189 -36.71 -5.57 0.56
CA LEU A 189 -35.92 -4.56 1.26
C LEU A 189 -36.37 -3.14 0.91
N ALA A 190 -36.59 -2.84 -0.37
CA ALA A 190 -37.11 -1.54 -0.81
C ALA A 190 -38.46 -1.22 -0.23
N LYS A 191 -39.35 -2.22 -0.16
CA LYS A 191 -40.74 -2.06 0.40
C LYS A 191 -40.69 -1.76 1.91
N GLU A 192 -39.73 -2.32 2.65
CA GLU A 192 -39.49 -2.01 4.06
C GLU A 192 -38.72 -0.69 4.26
N GLY A 193 -38.33 -0.01 3.17
CA GLY A 193 -37.57 1.26 3.21
C GLY A 193 -36.09 1.09 3.60
N ILE A 194 -35.54 -0.10 3.42
CA ILE A 194 -34.16 -0.43 3.72
C ILE A 194 -33.29 -0.10 2.50
N LEU A 195 -32.25 0.72 2.70
CA LEU A 195 -31.21 0.92 1.70
C LEU A 195 -30.33 -0.32 1.65
N ALA A 196 -30.15 -0.93 0.49
CA ALA A 196 -29.27 -2.07 0.32
C ALA A 196 -28.32 -1.92 -0.87
N VAL A 197 -27.06 -2.28 -0.63
CA VAL A 197 -25.98 -2.29 -1.62
C VAL A 197 -25.42 -3.71 -1.71
N ARG A 198 -25.31 -4.25 -2.93
CA ARG A 198 -24.78 -5.61 -3.18
C ARG A 198 -23.39 -5.60 -3.75
N ARG A 199 -22.65 -6.72 -3.61
CA ARG A 199 -21.31 -6.92 -4.17
C ARG A 199 -20.32 -5.81 -3.75
N THR A 200 -20.47 -5.34 -2.51
CA THR A 200 -19.49 -4.46 -1.89
C THR A 200 -18.14 -5.16 -1.86
N LYS A 201 -17.08 -4.50 -2.29
CA LYS A 201 -15.73 -5.10 -2.26
C LYS A 201 -15.37 -5.51 -0.82
N LYS A 202 -14.53 -6.54 -0.67
CA LYS A 202 -14.09 -6.97 0.66
C LYS A 202 -13.30 -5.88 1.38
N SER A 203 -12.50 -5.10 0.65
CA SER A 203 -11.77 -3.93 1.16
C SER A 203 -12.72 -2.92 1.76
N ASP A 204 -13.74 -2.52 0.99
CA ASP A 204 -14.71 -1.50 1.38
C ASP A 204 -15.50 -1.95 2.62
N LEU A 205 -15.92 -3.23 2.66
CA LEU A 205 -16.61 -3.77 3.83
C LEU A 205 -15.71 -3.81 5.07
N SER A 206 -14.42 -4.12 4.90
CA SER A 206 -13.44 -4.08 5.99
C SER A 206 -13.19 -2.66 6.47
N PHE A 207 -13.16 -1.69 5.56
CA PHE A 207 -13.02 -0.29 5.91
C PHE A 207 -14.28 0.26 6.61
N LEU A 208 -15.48 -0.06 6.10
CA LEU A 208 -16.75 0.27 6.75
C LEU A 208 -16.83 -0.29 8.18
N LYS A 209 -16.31 -1.51 8.41
CA LYS A 209 -16.18 -2.06 9.76
C LYS A 209 -15.39 -1.13 10.68
N ASN A 210 -14.28 -0.58 10.20
CA ASN A 210 -13.44 0.33 10.98
C ASN A 210 -14.14 1.68 11.18
N VAL A 211 -14.70 2.25 10.10
CA VAL A 211 -15.40 3.54 10.13
C VAL A 211 -16.65 3.50 11.02
N LEU A 212 -17.41 2.42 11.02
CA LEU A 212 -18.66 2.30 11.75
C LEU A 212 -18.50 1.61 13.11
N GLY A 213 -17.35 0.98 13.39
CA GLY A 213 -17.12 0.26 14.64
C GLY A 213 -17.96 -1.01 14.81
N ALA A 214 -18.52 -1.58 13.73
CA ALA A 214 -19.42 -2.74 13.79
C ALA A 214 -18.79 -4.00 13.17
N PRO A 215 -19.16 -5.21 13.63
CA PRO A 215 -18.67 -6.45 13.07
C PRO A 215 -19.24 -6.71 11.66
N ILE A 216 -18.52 -7.50 10.86
CA ILE A 216 -19.06 -8.05 9.63
C ILE A 216 -19.79 -9.36 9.97
N VAL A 217 -21.11 -9.38 9.76
CA VAL A 217 -21.96 -10.54 9.99
C VAL A 217 -21.80 -11.55 8.85
N THR A 218 -21.62 -12.81 9.19
CA THR A 218 -21.42 -13.91 8.22
C THR A 218 -22.52 -14.96 8.25
N ASP A 219 -23.50 -14.79 9.15
CA ASP A 219 -24.62 -15.73 9.37
C ASP A 219 -25.82 -14.93 9.91
N LEU A 220 -26.87 -14.79 9.08
CA LEU A 220 -28.10 -14.08 9.41
C LEU A 220 -28.89 -14.75 10.55
N ASP A 221 -28.77 -16.07 10.72
CA ASP A 221 -29.47 -16.77 11.81
C ASP A 221 -28.94 -16.38 13.20
N SER A 222 -27.72 -15.86 13.26
CA SER A 222 -27.07 -15.36 14.50
C SER A 222 -27.17 -13.84 14.70
N LEU A 223 -27.80 -13.12 13.76
CA LEU A 223 -27.86 -11.66 13.76
C LEU A 223 -28.62 -11.10 14.97
N THR A 224 -28.02 -10.11 15.62
CA THR A 224 -28.60 -9.38 16.75
C THR A 224 -28.48 -7.88 16.56
N ALA A 225 -29.23 -7.10 17.34
CA ALA A 225 -29.13 -5.64 17.31
C ALA A 225 -27.74 -5.09 17.74
N GLU A 226 -26.93 -5.88 18.46
CA GLU A 226 -25.58 -5.52 18.85
C GLU A 226 -24.57 -5.59 17.70
N ASP A 227 -24.96 -6.24 16.60
CA ASP A 227 -24.13 -6.36 15.39
C ASP A 227 -24.31 -5.16 14.42
N LEU A 228 -25.20 -4.23 14.75
CA LEU A 228 -25.49 -3.06 13.93
C LEU A 228 -24.67 -1.85 14.36
N ALA A 229 -24.25 -1.07 13.37
CA ALA A 229 -23.62 0.23 13.61
C ALA A 229 -24.64 1.38 13.53
N VAL A 230 -24.28 2.52 14.11
CA VAL A 230 -25.01 3.78 13.97
C VAL A 230 -24.15 4.76 13.17
N GLY A 231 -24.78 5.51 12.27
CA GLY A 231 -24.08 6.51 11.45
C GLY A 231 -25.03 7.27 10.53
N SER A 232 -24.47 7.97 9.58
CA SER A 232 -25.19 8.66 8.52
C SER A 232 -24.75 8.21 7.14
N ILE A 233 -25.66 8.20 6.18
CA ILE A 233 -25.37 7.85 4.80
C ILE A 233 -26.02 8.90 3.90
N GLU A 234 -25.21 9.47 3.03
CA GLU A 234 -25.62 10.42 2.01
C GLU A 234 -25.17 9.90 0.64
N ARG A 235 -25.99 10.06 -0.38
CA ARG A 235 -25.67 9.69 -1.75
C ARG A 235 -25.53 10.91 -2.63
N ASP A 236 -24.37 11.07 -3.24
CA ASP A 236 -24.23 11.96 -4.38
C ASP A 236 -24.76 11.25 -5.65
N GLU A 237 -25.89 11.75 -6.19
CA GLU A 237 -26.51 11.18 -7.39
C GLU A 237 -25.73 11.53 -8.67
N GLU A 238 -24.94 12.61 -8.68
CA GLU A 238 -24.16 13.02 -9.86
C GLU A 238 -22.90 12.17 -10.01
N GLU A 239 -22.24 11.86 -8.91
CA GLU A 239 -21.03 11.04 -8.87
C GLU A 239 -21.32 9.55 -8.67
N GLY A 240 -22.51 9.21 -8.16
CA GLY A 240 -22.91 7.83 -7.88
C GLY A 240 -22.22 7.24 -6.64
N LEU A 241 -21.80 8.09 -5.71
CA LEU A 241 -21.05 7.71 -4.51
C LEU A 241 -21.94 7.75 -3.27
N PHE A 242 -21.72 6.82 -2.34
CA PHE A 242 -22.22 6.90 -0.98
C PHE A 242 -21.15 7.41 -0.04
N TYR A 243 -21.48 8.42 0.74
CA TYR A 243 -20.69 8.93 1.87
C TYR A 243 -21.25 8.33 3.15
N VAL A 244 -20.38 7.67 3.93
CA VAL A 244 -20.75 6.94 5.14
C VAL A 244 -19.93 7.47 6.30
N GLU A 245 -20.59 8.06 7.29
CA GLU A 245 -19.96 8.56 8.52
C GLU A 245 -20.48 7.76 9.72
N GLY A 246 -19.61 7.39 10.65
CA GLY A 246 -19.96 6.79 11.93
C GLY A 246 -19.91 7.81 13.06
N ASP A 247 -20.72 7.63 14.10
CA ASP A 247 -20.82 8.59 15.22
C ASP A 247 -19.54 8.73 16.06
N ASP A 248 -18.79 7.64 16.22
CA ASP A 248 -17.55 7.57 17.04
C ASP A 248 -16.34 7.06 16.23
N ALA A 249 -16.41 7.12 14.91
CA ALA A 249 -15.46 6.42 14.06
C ALA A 249 -14.27 7.25 13.66
N HIS A 250 -13.13 6.59 13.63
CA HIS A 250 -11.88 7.10 13.10
C HIS A 250 -11.63 6.45 11.74
N GLY A 251 -11.83 7.19 10.67
CA GLY A 251 -11.50 6.74 9.33
C GLY A 251 -11.65 7.90 8.35
N VAL A 252 -10.74 7.97 7.42
CA VAL A 252 -10.71 9.01 6.40
C VAL A 252 -10.61 8.40 5.01
N THR A 253 -11.30 8.97 4.05
CA THR A 253 -11.16 8.60 2.63
C THR A 253 -10.54 9.75 1.86
N LEU A 254 -9.43 9.48 1.20
CA LEU A 254 -8.84 10.40 0.23
C LEU A 254 -9.47 10.10 -1.14
N LEU A 255 -10.34 11.00 -1.60
CA LEU A 255 -10.98 10.90 -2.90
C LEU A 255 -10.11 11.59 -3.96
N LEU A 256 -9.56 10.79 -4.88
CA LEU A 256 -8.64 11.23 -5.91
C LEU A 256 -9.34 11.36 -7.25
N TYR A 257 -9.20 12.50 -7.87
CA TYR A 257 -9.69 12.74 -9.22
C TYR A 257 -8.57 12.73 -10.25
N GLY A 258 -8.89 12.26 -11.44
CA GLY A 258 -7.98 12.31 -12.59
C GLY A 258 -8.74 12.36 -13.90
N THR A 259 -8.10 12.88 -14.93
CA THR A 259 -8.73 13.04 -16.25
C THR A 259 -8.92 11.74 -17.00
N THR A 260 -8.15 10.70 -16.68
CA THR A 260 -8.20 9.36 -17.29
C THR A 260 -7.81 8.30 -16.27
N ASP A 261 -8.22 7.04 -16.48
CA ASP A 261 -7.88 5.90 -15.61
C ASP A 261 -6.36 5.76 -15.39
N HIS A 262 -5.55 5.92 -16.44
CA HIS A 262 -4.10 5.82 -16.33
C HIS A 262 -3.50 6.90 -15.42
N VAL A 263 -3.99 8.13 -15.51
CA VAL A 263 -3.55 9.24 -14.64
C VAL A 263 -3.94 8.97 -13.19
N VAL A 264 -5.15 8.46 -12.97
CA VAL A 264 -5.65 8.11 -11.63
C VAL A 264 -4.83 6.98 -11.01
N ASP A 265 -4.56 5.90 -11.76
CA ASP A 265 -3.77 4.75 -11.29
C ASP A 265 -2.32 5.15 -10.91
N GLU A 266 -1.74 6.10 -11.64
CA GLU A 266 -0.39 6.59 -11.35
C GLU A 266 -0.40 7.53 -10.15
N LEU A 267 -1.43 8.38 -10.05
CA LEU A 267 -1.64 9.26 -8.91
C LEU A 267 -1.84 8.46 -7.61
N GLU A 268 -2.72 7.46 -7.63
CA GLU A 268 -2.98 6.57 -6.50
C GLU A 268 -1.70 5.91 -5.98
N ARG A 269 -0.89 5.35 -6.89
CA ARG A 269 0.40 4.75 -6.49
C ARG A 269 1.35 5.76 -5.85
N GLY A 270 1.47 6.95 -6.45
CA GLY A 270 2.34 8.01 -5.94
C GLY A 270 1.91 8.51 -4.57
N ILE A 271 0.61 8.61 -4.34
CA ILE A 271 0.03 9.05 -3.07
C ILE A 271 0.14 7.97 -2.00
N ASN A 272 -0.12 6.69 -2.31
CA ASN A 272 0.10 5.59 -1.37
C ASN A 272 1.55 5.59 -0.87
N ASP A 273 2.53 5.67 -1.77
CA ASP A 273 3.95 5.75 -1.40
C ASP A 273 4.23 6.96 -0.48
N ALA A 274 3.62 8.10 -0.76
CA ALA A 274 3.83 9.31 0.03
C ALA A 274 3.14 9.25 1.41
N ILE A 275 1.95 8.66 1.50
CA ILE A 275 1.27 8.38 2.78
C ILE A 275 2.14 7.48 3.65
N ASP A 276 2.69 6.40 3.10
CA ASP A 276 3.58 5.48 3.82
C ASP A 276 4.83 6.19 4.35
N VAL A 277 5.43 7.07 3.54
CA VAL A 277 6.61 7.86 3.94
C VAL A 277 6.28 8.85 5.05
N VAL A 278 5.17 9.60 4.95
CA VAL A 278 4.74 10.57 5.98
C VAL A 278 4.35 9.83 7.26
N ALA A 279 3.58 8.74 7.18
CA ALA A 279 3.20 7.92 8.33
C ALA A 279 4.42 7.34 9.06
N THR A 280 5.40 6.85 8.30
CA THR A 280 6.68 6.39 8.85
C THR A 280 7.42 7.53 9.54
N THR A 281 7.46 8.72 8.94
CA THR A 281 8.12 9.91 9.50
C THR A 281 7.46 10.34 10.81
N VAL A 282 6.14 10.36 10.87
CA VAL A 282 5.38 10.70 12.08
C VAL A 282 5.64 9.68 13.20
N SER A 283 5.64 8.39 12.88
CA SER A 283 5.85 7.33 13.87
C SER A 283 7.31 7.25 14.35
N ASP A 284 8.29 7.53 13.47
CA ASP A 284 9.72 7.55 13.80
C ASP A 284 10.14 8.86 14.48
N GLY A 285 9.48 9.97 14.15
CA GLY A 285 9.76 11.30 14.72
C GLY A 285 11.09 11.92 14.26
N ARG A 286 11.69 11.45 13.15
CA ARG A 286 13.00 11.90 12.67
C ARG A 286 13.04 12.13 11.16
N THR A 287 13.67 13.22 10.75
CA THR A 287 13.90 13.58 9.35
C THR A 287 15.37 13.82 9.05
N LEU A 288 15.71 13.80 7.77
CA LEU A 288 17.05 13.98 7.24
C LEU A 288 17.05 14.92 6.03
N PRO A 289 18.12 15.67 5.77
CA PRO A 289 18.28 16.38 4.51
C PRO A 289 18.40 15.38 3.35
N GLY A 290 17.70 15.64 2.25
CA GLY A 290 17.73 14.80 1.05
C GLY A 290 18.83 15.20 0.05
N GLY A 291 18.64 14.83 -1.23
CA GLY A 291 19.57 15.20 -2.30
C GLY A 291 20.96 14.58 -2.18
N GLY A 292 21.11 13.49 -1.43
CA GLY A 292 22.38 12.83 -1.19
C GLY A 292 23.25 13.46 -0.11
N ALA A 293 22.76 14.45 0.63
CA ALA A 293 23.48 15.12 1.73
C ALA A 293 23.91 14.12 2.80
N VAL A 294 22.98 13.28 3.26
CA VAL A 294 23.24 12.28 4.31
C VAL A 294 24.28 11.26 3.87
N GLU A 295 24.21 10.78 2.64
CA GLU A 295 25.15 9.81 2.10
C GLU A 295 26.59 10.35 2.07
N VAL A 296 26.76 11.61 1.67
CA VAL A 296 28.09 12.25 1.64
C VAL A 296 28.62 12.47 3.07
N GLU A 297 27.76 12.95 3.98
CA GLU A 297 28.15 13.17 5.36
C GLU A 297 28.52 11.86 6.07
N ILE A 298 27.71 10.81 5.91
CA ILE A 298 28.04 9.48 6.46
C ILE A 298 29.32 8.95 5.83
N ALA A 299 29.51 9.08 4.51
CA ALA A 299 30.73 8.63 3.84
C ALA A 299 31.98 9.33 4.39
N ARG A 300 31.90 10.64 4.65
CA ARG A 300 32.97 11.41 5.28
C ARG A 300 33.30 10.87 6.68
N ARG A 301 32.28 10.73 7.53
CA ARG A 301 32.45 10.23 8.91
C ARG A 301 32.93 8.78 8.95
N LEU A 302 32.50 7.93 8.01
CA LEU A 302 32.99 6.55 7.89
C LEU A 302 34.49 6.50 7.51
N ARG A 303 34.97 7.43 6.68
CA ARG A 303 36.43 7.53 6.38
C ARG A 303 37.22 7.90 7.62
N ASP A 304 36.73 8.87 8.41
CA ASP A 304 37.34 9.20 9.71
C ASP A 304 37.33 8.00 10.67
N TYR A 305 36.22 7.26 10.71
CA TYR A 305 36.11 6.04 11.52
C TYR A 305 37.04 4.94 11.05
N ALA A 306 37.23 4.78 9.73
CA ALA A 306 38.10 3.77 9.13
C ALA A 306 39.55 3.87 9.65
N ASP A 307 40.04 5.08 9.92
CA ASP A 307 41.37 5.29 10.50
C ASP A 307 41.55 4.65 11.90
N SER A 308 40.47 4.40 12.60
CA SER A 308 40.44 3.72 13.90
C SER A 308 40.30 2.19 13.79
N VAL A 309 39.97 1.66 12.60
CA VAL A 309 39.76 0.23 12.37
C VAL A 309 41.07 -0.47 12.03
N GLU A 310 41.45 -1.45 12.84
CA GLU A 310 42.69 -2.21 12.62
C GLU A 310 42.49 -3.28 11.53
N GLY A 311 43.52 -3.47 10.71
CA GLY A 311 43.61 -4.57 9.77
C GLY A 311 42.99 -4.28 8.39
N ARG A 312 42.60 -5.35 7.69
CA ARG A 312 42.05 -5.24 6.32
C ARG A 312 40.58 -4.82 6.29
N GLU A 313 39.94 -4.88 7.42
CA GLU A 313 38.57 -4.40 7.65
C GLU A 313 38.47 -2.91 7.37
N GLN A 314 39.50 -2.12 7.63
CA GLN A 314 39.57 -0.70 7.28
C GLN A 314 39.21 -0.45 5.80
N LEU A 315 39.86 -1.21 4.89
CA LEU A 315 39.61 -1.05 3.45
C LEU A 315 38.18 -1.39 3.04
N ALA A 316 37.50 -2.26 3.79
CA ALA A 316 36.12 -2.55 3.56
C ALA A 316 35.18 -1.42 4.04
N VAL A 317 35.51 -0.77 5.17
CA VAL A 317 34.79 0.43 5.64
C VAL A 317 34.95 1.59 4.65
N GLU A 318 36.15 1.82 4.11
CA GLU A 318 36.39 2.83 3.06
C GLU A 318 35.57 2.52 1.79
N ALA A 319 35.54 1.26 1.34
CA ALA A 319 34.75 0.84 0.19
C ALA A 319 33.23 1.00 0.42
N PHE A 320 32.78 0.80 1.66
CA PHE A 320 31.38 1.06 2.03
C PHE A 320 31.07 2.55 1.94
N ALA A 321 31.94 3.41 2.44
CA ALA A 321 31.80 4.87 2.30
C ALA A 321 31.75 5.31 0.84
N ASP A 322 32.60 4.74 -0.03
CA ASP A 322 32.59 5.04 -1.46
C ASP A 322 31.28 4.59 -2.14
N SER A 323 30.65 3.51 -1.65
CA SER A 323 29.37 3.04 -2.19
C SER A 323 28.21 3.98 -1.88
N LEU A 324 28.21 4.67 -0.75
CA LEU A 324 27.18 5.66 -0.39
C LEU A 324 27.18 6.85 -1.35
N GLU A 325 28.35 7.30 -1.79
CA GLU A 325 28.47 8.41 -2.72
C GLU A 325 27.99 8.10 -4.16
N LEU A 326 27.65 6.83 -4.44
CA LEU A 326 27.01 6.48 -5.70
C LEU A 326 25.61 7.11 -5.82
N ILE A 327 24.91 7.29 -4.69
CA ILE A 327 23.54 7.85 -4.68
C ILE A 327 23.51 9.28 -5.23
N PRO A 328 24.26 10.26 -4.67
CA PRO A 328 24.27 11.62 -5.22
C PRO A 328 24.82 11.67 -6.65
N ARG A 329 25.75 10.78 -7.05
CA ARG A 329 26.20 10.69 -8.43
C ARG A 329 25.12 10.27 -9.39
N VAL A 330 24.33 9.26 -9.05
CA VAL A 330 23.20 8.80 -9.88
C VAL A 330 22.12 9.87 -9.94
N LEU A 331 21.84 10.61 -8.86
CA LEU A 331 20.93 11.76 -8.86
C LEU A 331 21.40 12.82 -9.86
N ALA A 332 22.68 13.15 -9.86
CA ALA A 332 23.26 14.11 -10.79
C ALA A 332 23.14 13.65 -12.26
N GLU A 333 23.50 12.38 -12.52
CA GLU A 333 23.40 11.80 -13.88
C GLU A 333 21.96 11.81 -14.40
N ASN A 334 20.97 11.47 -13.55
CA ASN A 334 19.56 11.51 -13.90
C ASN A 334 19.06 12.95 -14.15
N ALA A 335 19.62 13.93 -13.45
CA ALA A 335 19.36 15.35 -13.69
C ALA A 335 20.13 15.94 -14.90
N GLY A 336 20.96 15.13 -15.57
CA GLY A 336 21.78 15.58 -16.73
C GLY A 336 22.97 16.45 -16.34
N LEU A 337 23.44 16.37 -15.08
CA LEU A 337 24.56 17.11 -14.52
C LEU A 337 25.87 16.30 -14.59
N ASP A 338 27.02 16.96 -14.47
CA ASP A 338 28.31 16.28 -14.31
C ASP A 338 28.43 15.69 -12.88
N SER A 339 28.33 14.36 -12.78
CA SER A 339 28.33 13.67 -11.50
C SER A 339 29.67 13.71 -10.78
N ILE A 340 30.79 13.98 -11.48
CA ILE A 340 32.11 14.07 -10.89
C ILE A 340 32.31 15.45 -10.27
N ASP A 341 32.02 16.52 -11.01
CA ASP A 341 32.14 17.89 -10.53
C ASP A 341 31.21 18.09 -9.31
N LEU A 342 29.96 17.61 -9.40
CA LEU A 342 29.01 17.67 -8.30
C LEU A 342 29.51 16.98 -7.04
N LEU A 343 30.07 15.75 -7.17
CA LEU A 343 30.57 15.03 -5.99
C LEU A 343 31.75 15.77 -5.35
N VAL A 344 32.59 16.43 -6.14
CA VAL A 344 33.69 17.25 -5.62
C VAL A 344 33.15 18.45 -4.83
N ASP A 345 32.12 19.11 -5.35
CA ASP A 345 31.48 20.26 -4.69
C ASP A 345 30.78 19.83 -3.39
N LEU A 346 30.05 18.71 -3.41
CA LEU A 346 29.43 18.14 -2.20
C LEU A 346 30.47 17.80 -1.13
N ARG A 347 31.53 17.11 -1.48
CA ARG A 347 32.63 16.81 -0.52
C ARG A 347 33.24 18.07 0.05
N ALA A 348 33.45 19.10 -0.78
CA ALA A 348 34.04 20.37 -0.33
C ALA A 348 33.07 21.10 0.66
N ALA A 349 31.78 21.08 0.43
CA ALA A 349 30.78 21.65 1.34
C ALA A 349 30.77 20.91 2.69
N HIS A 350 30.75 19.59 2.70
CA HIS A 350 30.75 18.78 3.92
C HIS A 350 32.06 18.92 4.71
N GLU A 351 33.22 19.04 4.06
CA GLU A 351 34.49 19.32 4.71
C GLU A 351 34.51 20.75 5.32
N ALA A 352 33.76 21.69 4.75
CA ALA A 352 33.60 23.03 5.32
C ALA A 352 32.64 23.08 6.52
N GLY A 353 31.89 21.98 6.79
CA GLY A 353 30.98 21.83 7.93
C GLY A 353 29.52 21.95 7.57
N ASP A 354 29.16 22.03 6.28
CA ASP A 354 27.79 22.14 5.80
C ASP A 354 27.15 20.75 5.67
N ALA A 355 26.72 20.17 6.79
CA ALA A 355 26.23 18.80 6.87
C ALA A 355 24.90 18.55 6.09
N ASN A 356 24.16 19.63 5.79
CA ASN A 356 22.90 19.56 5.02
C ASN A 356 23.11 19.83 3.52
N ALA A 357 24.35 19.99 3.07
CA ALA A 357 24.65 20.24 1.66
C ALA A 357 24.32 19.03 0.79
N GLY A 358 23.34 19.15 -0.08
CA GLY A 358 22.89 18.13 -1.02
C GLY A 358 22.66 18.71 -2.40
N LEU A 359 22.29 17.85 -3.35
CA LEU A 359 21.92 18.26 -4.70
C LEU A 359 20.44 18.66 -4.74
N ASN A 360 20.17 19.89 -5.12
CA ASN A 360 18.86 20.25 -5.62
C ASN A 360 18.80 19.97 -7.13
N VAL A 361 18.04 18.94 -7.52
CA VAL A 361 17.94 18.51 -8.93
C VAL A 361 17.24 19.53 -9.83
N PHE A 362 16.48 20.47 -9.27
CA PHE A 362 15.78 21.50 -10.03
C PHE A 362 16.68 22.69 -10.34
N SER A 363 17.48 23.14 -9.38
CA SER A 363 18.47 24.21 -9.59
C SER A 363 19.75 23.69 -10.24
N GLY A 364 20.08 22.42 -10.03
CA GLY A 364 21.35 21.81 -10.42
C GLY A 364 22.54 22.23 -9.53
N GLU A 365 22.27 22.81 -8.37
CA GLU A 365 23.28 23.38 -7.45
C GLU A 365 23.37 22.57 -6.16
N VAL A 366 24.52 22.66 -5.50
CA VAL A 366 24.75 22.17 -4.13
C VAL A 366 24.31 23.26 -3.16
N GLU A 367 23.33 22.95 -2.31
CA GLU A 367 22.79 23.88 -1.33
C GLU A 367 22.31 23.15 -0.07
N ASP A 368 21.91 23.89 0.97
CA ASP A 368 21.23 23.31 2.13
C ASP A 368 19.85 22.75 1.68
N THR A 369 19.78 21.43 1.54
CA THR A 369 18.59 20.77 1.03
C THR A 369 17.44 20.72 2.04
N ALA A 370 17.73 20.79 3.34
CA ALA A 370 16.68 20.92 4.36
C ALA A 370 15.98 22.30 4.27
N GLU A 371 16.73 23.38 4.09
CA GLU A 371 16.17 24.71 3.84
C GLU A 371 15.42 24.75 2.50
N ALA A 372 15.98 24.12 1.45
CA ALA A 372 15.36 24.03 0.13
C ALA A 372 14.08 23.16 0.09
N GLY A 373 13.74 22.47 1.19
CA GLY A 373 12.53 21.64 1.28
C GLY A 373 12.69 20.22 0.78
N VAL A 374 13.91 19.74 0.55
CA VAL A 374 14.19 18.36 0.18
C VAL A 374 14.51 17.57 1.45
N VAL A 375 13.49 16.91 2.02
CA VAL A 375 13.55 16.25 3.32
C VAL A 375 13.11 14.79 3.19
N GLU A 376 13.84 13.89 3.84
CA GLU A 376 13.62 12.45 3.79
C GLU A 376 13.38 11.86 5.20
N THR A 377 12.79 10.68 5.30
CA THR A 377 12.63 9.96 6.58
C THR A 377 13.91 9.24 7.00
N ALA A 378 14.29 9.33 8.28
CA ALA A 378 15.47 8.66 8.81
C ALA A 378 15.36 7.13 8.79
N GLN A 379 14.19 6.59 9.11
CA GLN A 379 13.95 5.13 9.15
C GLN A 379 14.21 4.46 7.79
N ALA A 380 13.74 5.06 6.68
CA ALA A 380 13.99 4.50 5.35
C ALA A 380 15.49 4.44 5.03
N LYS A 381 16.26 5.44 5.45
CA LYS A 381 17.70 5.49 5.24
C LYS A 381 18.43 4.41 6.04
N GLU A 382 18.09 4.25 7.30
CA GLU A 382 18.64 3.19 8.16
C GLU A 382 18.34 1.79 7.60
N GLN A 383 17.10 1.58 7.15
CA GLN A 383 16.69 0.31 6.55
C GLN A 383 17.44 0.03 5.25
N ALA A 384 17.63 1.04 4.39
CA ALA A 384 18.39 0.91 3.14
C ALA A 384 19.85 0.52 3.41
N ILE A 385 20.51 1.18 4.37
CA ILE A 385 21.88 0.88 4.76
C ILE A 385 22.01 -0.56 5.30
N SER A 386 21.11 -0.97 6.18
CA SER A 386 21.11 -2.31 6.78
C SER A 386 20.88 -3.39 5.73
N SER A 387 19.82 -3.25 4.92
CA SER A 387 19.46 -4.23 3.90
C SER A 387 20.52 -4.37 2.81
N ALA A 388 21.15 -3.26 2.39
CA ALA A 388 22.23 -3.28 1.41
C ALA A 388 23.46 -4.02 1.96
N ALA A 389 23.84 -3.76 3.23
CA ALA A 389 24.95 -4.45 3.89
C ALA A 389 24.66 -5.95 4.03
N GLU A 390 23.47 -6.35 4.41
CA GLU A 390 23.07 -7.76 4.50
C GLU A 390 23.11 -8.45 3.13
N ALA A 391 22.58 -7.83 2.09
CA ALA A 391 22.61 -8.36 0.74
C ALA A 391 24.04 -8.53 0.22
N ALA A 392 24.91 -7.54 0.42
CA ALA A 392 26.32 -7.62 0.05
C ALA A 392 27.03 -8.77 0.81
N ASN A 393 26.75 -8.91 2.10
CA ASN A 393 27.31 -9.99 2.93
C ASN A 393 26.82 -11.37 2.50
N LEU A 394 25.57 -11.50 2.03
CA LEU A 394 25.05 -12.76 1.46
C LEU A 394 25.81 -13.14 0.18
N VAL A 395 26.01 -12.18 -0.72
CA VAL A 395 26.78 -12.41 -1.96
C VAL A 395 28.23 -12.83 -1.65
N LEU A 396 28.89 -12.21 -0.67
CA LEU A 396 30.25 -12.55 -0.26
C LEU A 396 30.38 -13.93 0.40
N LYS A 397 29.28 -14.54 0.85
CA LYS A 397 29.26 -15.90 1.41
C LYS A 397 29.12 -17.00 0.36
N ILE A 398 28.89 -16.64 -0.91
CA ILE A 398 28.75 -17.60 -1.99
C ILE A 398 30.15 -18.02 -2.45
N ASP A 399 30.54 -19.27 -2.14
CA ASP A 399 31.86 -19.79 -2.48
C ASP A 399 31.98 -20.35 -3.90
N ASP A 400 30.84 -20.76 -4.52
CA ASP A 400 30.83 -21.30 -5.87
C ASP A 400 29.49 -21.06 -6.58
N ILE A 401 29.54 -20.59 -7.82
CA ILE A 401 28.37 -20.44 -8.68
C ILE A 401 28.55 -21.38 -9.88
N SER A 402 27.95 -22.58 -9.82
CA SER A 402 27.85 -23.46 -10.99
C SER A 402 26.72 -22.99 -11.91
N SER A 403 27.05 -22.66 -13.16
CA SER A 403 26.02 -22.36 -14.16
C SER A 403 25.32 -23.65 -14.59
N ALA A 404 23.98 -23.63 -14.66
CA ALA A 404 23.18 -24.79 -15.10
C ALA A 404 23.43 -25.22 -16.57
N GLY A 405 24.31 -24.51 -17.29
CA GLY A 405 24.71 -24.84 -18.66
C GLY A 405 25.64 -26.06 -18.77
N ASP A 406 26.34 -26.44 -17.71
CA ASP A 406 27.31 -27.55 -17.72
C ASP A 406 26.70 -28.91 -17.34
N LEU A 407 25.41 -28.96 -16.97
CA LEU A 407 24.71 -30.22 -16.60
C LEU A 407 24.21 -31.03 -17.80
N SER A 408 24.30 -30.54 -19.01
CA SER A 408 23.81 -31.23 -20.21
C SER A 408 24.86 -32.10 -20.95
N THR A 409 26.12 -32.17 -20.49
CA THR A 409 27.21 -32.93 -21.15
C THR A 409 27.79 -34.11 -20.39
N ALA A 410 27.21 -34.46 -19.22
CA ALA A 410 27.66 -35.65 -18.46
C ALA A 410 26.67 -36.80 -18.61
N GLY A 411 26.43 -37.25 -19.84
CA GLY A 411 25.53 -38.36 -20.11
C GLY A 411 25.70 -38.99 -21.50
N ASP A 412 26.97 -39.17 -21.95
CA ASP A 412 27.21 -40.05 -23.08
C ASP A 412 28.59 -40.70 -22.93
N GLY A 413 28.58 -41.99 -22.66
CA GLY A 413 29.76 -42.85 -22.70
C GLY A 413 29.75 -43.96 -21.68
N ASP A 414 29.10 -45.07 -21.89
CA ASP A 414 29.83 -46.34 -22.09
C ASP A 414 28.93 -47.46 -22.60
N GLU A 415 29.52 -48.24 -23.50
CA GLU A 415 29.00 -49.28 -24.32
C GLU A 415 28.52 -50.55 -23.56
N GLY A 416 27.63 -51.28 -24.23
CA GLY A 416 27.58 -52.73 -23.98
C GLY A 416 26.31 -53.47 -24.36
N GLY A 417 26.17 -53.92 -25.60
CA GLY A 417 25.52 -55.22 -25.86
C GLY A 417 24.06 -55.26 -26.35
N ALA A 418 23.89 -55.34 -27.61
CA ALA A 418 22.68 -55.84 -28.32
C ALA A 418 22.44 -57.35 -28.01
N PRO A 419 21.35 -58.08 -28.51
CA PRO A 419 20.29 -57.65 -29.42
C PRO A 419 18.88 -58.22 -29.08
N GLY A 420 17.86 -57.72 -29.76
CA GLY A 420 16.71 -58.61 -30.05
C GLY A 420 15.31 -58.01 -29.93
N GLY A 421 14.74 -57.65 -31.10
CA GLY A 421 13.40 -58.14 -31.44
C GLY A 421 12.18 -57.27 -31.15
N GLY A 422 11.56 -56.76 -32.22
CA GLY A 422 10.11 -56.86 -32.33
C GLY A 422 9.29 -55.57 -32.40
N MET A 423 9.13 -55.10 -33.63
CA MET A 423 7.83 -54.82 -34.31
C MET A 423 6.71 -54.00 -33.60
N GLY A 424 6.28 -53.01 -34.37
CA GLY A 424 4.86 -52.57 -34.48
C GLY A 424 4.60 -51.26 -33.79
N GLY A 425 4.26 -50.22 -34.41
CA GLY A 425 3.26 -49.88 -35.35
C GLY A 425 2.73 -48.51 -35.09
N MET A 426 2.82 -47.69 -36.09
CA MET A 426 1.79 -46.78 -36.61
C MET A 426 0.99 -45.81 -35.73
N GLY A 427 1.00 -44.60 -36.25
CA GLY A 427 -0.14 -43.66 -36.35
C GLY A 427 -0.05 -42.51 -35.32
N GLY A 428 -0.03 -41.27 -35.69
CA GLY A 428 -0.52 -40.52 -36.79
C GLY A 428 -0.96 -39.17 -36.27
N MET A 429 -0.53 -38.15 -36.95
CA MET A 429 -1.22 -36.90 -37.27
C MET A 429 -1.99 -36.18 -36.15
N GLY A 430 -1.72 -34.89 -35.95
CA GLY A 430 -2.14 -33.68 -36.66
C GLY A 430 -2.47 -32.64 -35.67
N GLY A 431 -1.98 -31.48 -35.80
CA GLY A 431 -2.48 -30.29 -36.45
C GLY A 431 -2.93 -29.28 -35.42
N ALA A 432 -2.20 -28.21 -35.37
CA ALA A 432 -2.57 -26.84 -35.72
C ALA A 432 -3.86 -26.26 -35.08
N MET A 433 -3.71 -25.30 -34.27
CA MET A 433 -3.94 -23.87 -34.37
C MET A 433 -3.72 -23.24 -33.01
#